data_426222c009e2f4d21e4ac3fa0679aeee
#
_entry.id   426222c009e2f4d21e4ac3fa0679aeee
#
_cell.length_a   1.000
_cell.length_b   1.000
_cell.length_c   1.000
_cell.angle_alpha   90.00
_cell.angle_beta   90.00
_cell.angle_gamma   90.00
#
_symmetry.space_group_name_H-M   'P 1'
#
loop_
_entity.id
_entity.type
_entity.pdbx_description
1 polymer ?
#
loop_
_entity_poly.entity_id
_entity_poly.type
_entity_poly.pdbx_seq_one_letter_code
_entity_poly.pdbx_strand_id
1 'polypeptide(L)'
;MALDDRQKQLIRDNRTDFSDLKALFVNCTLTPTSRGTSHTETLMRDAIDIMSGAGVGVDYLRAADRRIAFGVQPDMREHGVAVDDWPERIWPKVRDAQILVIGTPIWLGAESSLCRVVIERIYAHSGQTNDKGQYVFYGKAGGCIVTGNEDGIKAVARTVLYSLQHVGYTIPPQADCGWIGEAGPGPSYGDALDDGSRAGFDNDFTRTNLTAMCWNLMHFARMLKDRGGIPAHGNTA
;
A
#
# COMPACT_ATOMS: atom_id res chain seq x y z
N MET A 1 -7.55 -13.38 7.00
CA MET A 1 -8.43 -14.43 6.43
C MET A 1 -7.55 -15.51 5.84
N ALA A 2 -7.97 -16.77 5.78
CA ALA A 2 -7.23 -17.72 4.97
C ALA A 2 -7.54 -17.49 3.49
N LEU A 3 -6.52 -17.58 2.63
CA LEU A 3 -6.72 -17.50 1.18
C LEU A 3 -7.77 -18.52 0.73
N ASP A 4 -8.67 -18.13 -0.18
CA ASP A 4 -9.63 -19.04 -0.77
C ASP A 4 -8.97 -20.02 -1.76
N ASP A 5 -9.75 -21.00 -2.24
CA ASP A 5 -9.20 -22.05 -3.10
C ASP A 5 -8.74 -21.51 -4.46
N ARG A 6 -9.40 -20.47 -4.99
CA ARG A 6 -8.99 -19.79 -6.23
C ARG A 6 -7.65 -19.08 -6.05
N GLN A 7 -7.48 -18.33 -4.95
CA GLN A 7 -6.23 -17.64 -4.65
C GLN A 7 -5.08 -18.62 -4.46
N LYS A 8 -5.31 -19.70 -3.70
CA LYS A 8 -4.33 -20.79 -3.54
C LYS A 8 -3.99 -21.47 -4.87
N GLN A 9 -4.98 -21.67 -5.75
CA GLN A 9 -4.75 -22.26 -7.05
C GLN A 9 -3.90 -21.35 -7.94
N LEU A 10 -4.22 -20.05 -7.99
CA LEU A 10 -3.42 -19.07 -8.74
C LEU A 10 -1.95 -19.05 -8.30
N ILE A 11 -1.69 -19.15 -6.98
CA ILE A 11 -0.34 -19.23 -6.44
C ILE A 11 0.36 -20.53 -6.90
N ARG A 12 -0.31 -21.68 -6.81
CA ARG A 12 0.27 -22.98 -7.27
C ARG A 12 0.57 -23.01 -8.76
N ASP A 13 -0.28 -22.38 -9.56
CA ASP A 13 -0.17 -22.39 -11.03
C ASP A 13 0.80 -21.32 -11.54
N ASN A 14 1.24 -20.41 -10.68
CA ASN A 14 2.17 -19.36 -11.07
C ASN A 14 3.48 -19.93 -11.61
N ARG A 15 3.94 -19.39 -12.75
CA ARG A 15 5.22 -19.75 -13.38
C ARG A 15 6.18 -18.56 -13.48
N THR A 16 5.74 -17.40 -13.02
CA THR A 16 6.58 -16.19 -13.01
C THR A 16 7.39 -16.16 -11.72
N ASP A 17 8.69 -15.97 -11.82
CA ASP A 17 9.54 -15.78 -10.65
C ASP A 17 9.42 -14.35 -10.12
N PHE A 18 8.94 -14.21 -8.89
CA PHE A 18 8.84 -12.94 -8.16
C PHE A 18 9.79 -12.88 -6.96
N SER A 19 10.68 -13.86 -6.77
CA SER A 19 11.49 -14.02 -5.55
C SER A 19 12.47 -12.87 -5.30
N ASP A 20 12.84 -12.12 -6.32
CA ASP A 20 13.71 -10.95 -6.22
C ASP A 20 12.95 -9.61 -6.14
N LEU A 21 11.61 -9.64 -6.09
CA LEU A 21 10.79 -8.46 -5.84
C LEU A 21 10.59 -8.23 -4.35
N LYS A 22 10.51 -6.96 -3.97
CA LYS A 22 10.16 -6.53 -2.63
C LYS A 22 8.91 -5.67 -2.67
N ALA A 23 7.94 -5.98 -1.82
CA ALA A 23 6.76 -5.17 -1.59
C ALA A 23 6.78 -4.57 -0.17
N LEU A 24 6.44 -3.29 -0.07
CA LEU A 24 6.19 -2.63 1.21
C LEU A 24 4.71 -2.31 1.34
N PHE A 25 4.12 -2.76 2.43
CA PHE A 25 2.77 -2.41 2.84
C PHE A 25 2.83 -1.40 3.98
N VAL A 26 2.28 -0.19 3.76
CA VAL A 26 2.21 0.88 4.78
C VAL A 26 0.78 1.06 5.23
N ASN A 27 0.49 0.64 6.45
CA ASN A 27 -0.83 0.81 7.06
C ASN A 27 -0.91 2.16 7.77
N CYS A 28 -1.81 3.01 7.29
CA CYS A 28 -2.05 4.36 7.79
C CYS A 28 -3.27 4.45 8.72
N THR A 29 -3.64 3.36 9.41
CA THR A 29 -4.61 3.45 10.51
C THR A 29 -4.11 4.41 11.58
N LEU A 30 -5.04 5.12 12.24
CA LEU A 30 -4.70 6.02 13.36
C LEU A 30 -4.48 5.27 14.69
N THR A 31 -4.81 3.98 14.75
CA THR A 31 -4.67 3.15 15.94
C THR A 31 -3.31 2.45 15.95
N PRO A 32 -2.40 2.74 16.90
CA PRO A 32 -1.15 2.01 17.04
C PRO A 32 -1.39 0.56 17.49
N THR A 33 -0.45 -0.32 17.21
CA THR A 33 -0.53 -1.77 17.54
C THR A 33 -0.81 -1.99 19.03
N SER A 34 -0.25 -1.14 19.91
CA SER A 34 -0.45 -1.23 21.36
C SER A 34 -1.89 -0.93 21.83
N ARG A 35 -2.74 -0.33 20.97
CA ARG A 35 -4.10 0.07 21.31
C ARG A 35 -5.20 -0.73 20.63
N GLY A 36 -4.88 -1.62 19.71
CA GLY A 36 -5.87 -2.50 19.14
C GLY A 36 -5.69 -2.91 17.69
N THR A 37 -6.70 -3.59 17.19
CA THR A 37 -6.77 -4.12 15.83
C THR A 37 -6.92 -2.99 14.80
N SER A 38 -6.36 -3.18 13.62
CA SER A 38 -6.60 -2.36 12.44
C SER A 38 -7.37 -3.17 11.42
N HIS A 39 -8.58 -2.75 11.10
CA HIS A 39 -9.41 -3.39 10.07
C HIS A 39 -8.76 -3.26 8.68
N THR A 40 -8.08 -2.15 8.42
CA THR A 40 -7.25 -1.98 7.22
C THR A 40 -6.14 -3.02 7.16
N GLU A 41 -5.46 -3.30 8.29
CA GLU A 41 -4.46 -4.38 8.33
C GLU A 41 -5.06 -5.73 8.04
N THR A 42 -6.25 -6.01 8.55
CA THR A 42 -6.92 -7.29 8.32
C THR A 42 -7.10 -7.56 6.82
N LEU A 43 -7.51 -6.55 6.03
CA LEU A 43 -7.60 -6.68 4.58
C LEU A 43 -6.21 -6.71 3.90
N MET A 44 -5.25 -5.93 4.41
CA MET A 44 -3.88 -5.94 3.88
C MET A 44 -3.21 -7.31 4.07
N ARG A 45 -3.50 -8.04 5.16
CA ARG A 45 -2.92 -9.37 5.41
C ARG A 45 -3.26 -10.37 4.30
N ASP A 46 -4.46 -10.30 3.75
CA ASP A 46 -4.83 -11.16 2.62
C ASP A 46 -3.99 -10.84 1.37
N ALA A 47 -3.73 -9.56 1.09
CA ALA A 47 -2.83 -9.16 0.00
C ALA A 47 -1.37 -9.59 0.25
N ILE A 48 -0.91 -9.48 1.49
CA ILE A 48 0.42 -9.93 1.92
C ILE A 48 0.55 -11.44 1.72
N ASP A 49 -0.46 -12.21 2.11
CA ASP A 49 -0.47 -13.67 1.95
C ASP A 49 -0.44 -14.09 0.47
N ILE A 50 -1.16 -13.38 -0.42
CA ILE A 50 -1.10 -13.62 -1.87
C ILE A 50 0.31 -13.36 -2.41
N MET A 51 0.87 -12.18 -2.12
CA MET A 51 2.18 -11.79 -2.65
C MET A 51 3.31 -12.65 -2.09
N SER A 52 3.30 -12.93 -0.79
CA SER A 52 4.29 -13.81 -0.15
C SER A 52 4.18 -15.25 -0.67
N GLY A 53 2.95 -15.77 -0.83
CA GLY A 53 2.71 -17.09 -1.40
C GLY A 53 3.17 -17.19 -2.85
N ALA A 54 3.16 -16.10 -3.61
CA ALA A 54 3.69 -16.02 -4.97
C ALA A 54 5.22 -15.83 -5.01
N GLY A 55 5.88 -15.67 -3.86
CA GLY A 55 7.34 -15.58 -3.75
C GLY A 55 7.91 -14.18 -3.54
N VAL A 56 7.07 -13.13 -3.49
CA VAL A 56 7.54 -11.74 -3.23
C VAL A 56 8.02 -11.60 -1.79
N GLY A 57 9.17 -10.97 -1.57
CA GLY A 57 9.61 -10.54 -0.25
C GLY A 57 8.75 -9.37 0.26
N VAL A 58 7.94 -9.61 1.30
CA VAL A 58 6.99 -8.59 1.79
C VAL A 58 7.44 -8.02 3.12
N ASP A 59 7.46 -6.69 3.21
CA ASP A 59 7.64 -5.92 4.44
C ASP A 59 6.32 -5.19 4.80
N TYR A 60 6.05 -5.06 6.09
CA TYR A 60 4.86 -4.40 6.61
C TYR A 60 5.24 -3.34 7.63
N LEU A 61 4.59 -2.20 7.56
CA LEU A 61 4.76 -1.08 8.48
C LEU A 61 3.40 -0.53 8.89
N ARG A 62 3.13 -0.43 10.21
CA ARG A 62 2.03 0.38 10.73
C ARG A 62 2.58 1.76 11.09
N ALA A 63 2.14 2.78 10.35
CA ALA A 63 2.67 4.13 10.47
C ALA A 63 2.40 4.76 11.85
N ALA A 64 1.26 4.40 12.49
CA ALA A 64 0.92 4.86 13.84
C ALA A 64 1.87 4.38 14.96
N ASP A 65 2.71 3.37 14.68
CA ASP A 65 3.74 2.90 15.61
C ASP A 65 5.06 3.70 15.48
N ARG A 66 5.09 4.71 14.63
CA ARG A 66 6.27 5.51 14.32
C ARG A 66 6.02 6.99 14.61
N ARG A 67 7.07 7.69 14.99
CA ARG A 67 7.05 9.15 15.13
C ARG A 67 7.44 9.75 13.78
N ILE A 68 6.44 9.98 12.93
CA ILE A 68 6.61 10.57 11.61
C ILE A 68 6.33 12.06 11.73
N ALA A 69 7.34 12.87 11.53
CA ALA A 69 7.18 14.32 11.56
C ALA A 69 6.38 14.84 10.35
N PHE A 70 5.54 15.85 10.58
CA PHE A 70 4.90 16.60 9.50
C PHE A 70 5.94 17.39 8.70
N GLY A 71 5.73 17.48 7.39
CA GLY A 71 6.58 18.27 6.51
C GLY A 71 6.96 17.53 5.24
N VAL A 72 7.64 18.27 4.35
CA VAL A 72 7.99 17.83 3.00
C VAL A 72 9.50 17.86 2.74
N GLN A 73 10.30 17.69 3.80
CA GLN A 73 11.74 17.55 3.68
C GLN A 73 12.17 16.12 3.99
N PRO A 74 13.27 15.62 3.42
CA PRO A 74 13.77 14.27 3.66
C PRO A 74 14.01 13.95 5.14
N ASP A 75 14.57 14.88 5.88
CA ASP A 75 14.79 14.81 7.34
C ASP A 75 14.26 16.06 8.02
N MET A 76 13.16 15.94 8.74
CA MET A 76 12.56 17.06 9.47
C MET A 76 13.35 17.48 10.72
N ARG A 77 14.29 16.66 11.18
CA ARG A 77 15.17 17.03 12.31
C ARG A 77 16.08 18.20 11.93
N GLU A 78 16.48 18.29 10.68
CA GLU A 78 17.25 19.43 10.14
C GLU A 78 16.40 20.72 10.06
N HIS A 79 15.09 20.59 10.25
CA HIS A 79 14.12 21.70 10.22
C HIS A 79 13.43 21.93 11.57
N GLY A 80 14.13 21.61 12.67
CA GLY A 80 13.71 21.96 14.04
C GLY A 80 12.77 20.94 14.71
N VAL A 81 12.53 19.79 14.12
CA VAL A 81 11.78 18.70 14.75
C VAL A 81 12.72 17.82 15.57
N ALA A 82 12.36 17.56 16.83
CA ALA A 82 13.24 16.79 17.73
C ALA A 82 13.36 15.30 17.36
N VAL A 83 12.31 14.70 16.81
CA VAL A 83 12.27 13.26 16.49
C VAL A 83 11.54 13.02 15.17
N ASP A 84 12.17 12.26 14.29
CA ASP A 84 11.59 11.80 13.03
C ASP A 84 12.11 10.41 12.70
N ASP A 85 11.23 9.40 12.71
CA ASP A 85 11.58 8.02 12.35
C ASP A 85 11.67 7.80 10.82
N TRP A 86 11.26 8.80 10.03
CA TRP A 86 11.17 8.65 8.58
C TRP A 86 12.52 8.37 7.91
N PRO A 87 13.58 9.16 8.12
CA PRO A 87 14.81 9.03 7.34
C PRO A 87 15.49 7.68 7.49
N GLU A 88 15.50 7.13 8.71
CA GLU A 88 16.28 5.95 9.05
C GLU A 88 15.46 4.65 9.04
N ARG A 89 14.15 4.73 9.38
CA ARG A 89 13.34 3.54 9.62
C ARG A 89 12.31 3.27 8.53
N ILE A 90 11.89 4.30 7.78
CA ILE A 90 10.80 4.20 6.80
C ILE A 90 11.34 4.40 5.39
N TRP A 91 12.05 5.49 5.14
CA TRP A 91 12.54 5.82 3.81
C TRP A 91 13.37 4.71 3.15
N PRO A 92 14.31 4.03 3.80
CA PRO A 92 15.04 2.93 3.18
C PRO A 92 14.12 1.82 2.65
N LYS A 93 13.04 1.48 3.39
CA LYS A 93 12.06 0.48 2.98
C LYS A 93 11.25 0.93 1.75
N VAL A 94 10.82 2.21 1.73
CA VAL A 94 10.11 2.81 0.59
C VAL A 94 11.02 2.85 -0.65
N ARG A 95 12.27 3.28 -0.47
CA ARG A 95 13.26 3.35 -1.55
C ARG A 95 13.56 1.99 -2.16
N ASP A 96 13.71 0.95 -1.35
CA ASP A 96 14.19 -0.35 -1.78
C ASP A 96 13.07 -1.27 -2.32
N ALA A 97 11.80 -0.97 -2.04
CA ALA A 97 10.66 -1.73 -2.53
C ALA A 97 10.37 -1.44 -4.01
N GLN A 98 10.04 -2.49 -4.79
CA GLN A 98 9.53 -2.39 -6.17
C GLN A 98 8.02 -2.18 -6.19
N ILE A 99 7.33 -2.58 -5.13
CA ILE A 99 5.89 -2.44 -4.97
C ILE A 99 5.61 -1.69 -3.67
N LEU A 100 4.81 -0.61 -3.74
CA LEU A 100 4.31 0.09 -2.56
C LEU A 100 2.80 0.00 -2.52
N VAL A 101 2.26 -0.51 -1.42
CA VAL A 101 0.81 -0.53 -1.16
C VAL A 101 0.52 0.30 0.08
N ILE A 102 -0.27 1.38 -0.09
CA ILE A 102 -0.73 2.21 1.03
C ILE A 102 -2.12 1.76 1.43
N GLY A 103 -2.27 1.35 2.69
CA GLY A 103 -3.56 1.03 3.29
C GLY A 103 -4.05 2.16 4.19
N THR A 104 -5.30 2.57 4.04
CA THR A 104 -5.88 3.65 4.84
C THR A 104 -7.35 3.40 5.18
N PRO A 105 -7.79 3.74 6.40
CA PRO A 105 -9.22 3.85 6.67
C PRO A 105 -9.80 5.12 6.01
N ILE A 106 -11.12 5.12 5.79
CA ILE A 106 -11.88 6.31 5.40
C ILE A 106 -12.21 7.11 6.65
N TRP A 107 -11.99 8.41 6.59
CA TRP A 107 -12.45 9.38 7.57
C TRP A 107 -13.07 10.57 6.86
N LEU A 108 -14.37 10.81 7.09
CA LEU A 108 -15.11 11.93 6.46
C LEU A 108 -14.98 11.95 4.92
N GLY A 109 -15.07 10.75 4.30
CA GLY A 109 -14.95 10.60 2.85
C GLY A 109 -13.53 10.73 2.28
N ALA A 110 -12.50 10.89 3.13
CA ALA A 110 -11.09 11.06 2.74
C ALA A 110 -10.20 10.00 3.39
N GLU A 111 -8.94 9.95 2.97
CA GLU A 111 -7.90 9.15 3.64
C GLU A 111 -7.61 9.67 5.05
N SER A 112 -7.06 8.82 5.91
CA SER A 112 -6.65 9.25 7.25
C SER A 112 -5.59 10.37 7.19
N SER A 113 -5.55 11.23 8.21
CA SER A 113 -4.51 12.26 8.35
C SER A 113 -3.10 11.66 8.31
N LEU A 114 -2.90 10.49 8.89
CA LEU A 114 -1.61 9.79 8.86
C LEU A 114 -1.24 9.32 7.45
N CYS A 115 -2.22 8.93 6.63
CA CYS A 115 -1.99 8.62 5.22
C CYS A 115 -1.51 9.85 4.46
N ARG A 116 -2.10 11.01 4.71
CA ARG A 116 -1.66 12.29 4.14
C ARG A 116 -0.22 12.60 4.53
N VAL A 117 0.12 12.46 5.80
CA VAL A 117 1.50 12.65 6.28
C VAL A 117 2.47 11.70 5.55
N VAL A 118 2.13 10.42 5.43
CA VAL A 118 2.97 9.44 4.70
C VAL A 118 3.19 9.86 3.24
N ILE A 119 2.13 10.32 2.56
CA ILE A 119 2.21 10.80 1.17
C ILE A 119 3.13 12.03 1.07
N GLU A 120 3.00 13.00 1.98
CA GLU A 120 3.86 14.19 2.03
C GLU A 120 5.31 13.83 2.29
N ARG A 121 5.57 12.84 3.13
CA ARG A 121 6.93 12.33 3.39
C ARG A 121 7.50 11.57 2.19
N ILE A 122 6.68 10.86 1.41
CA ILE A 122 7.12 10.29 0.12
C ILE A 122 7.45 11.41 -0.87
N TYR A 123 6.60 12.44 -0.95
CA TYR A 123 6.84 13.60 -1.82
C TYR A 123 8.14 14.33 -1.47
N ALA A 124 8.57 14.35 -0.22
CA ALA A 124 9.83 14.93 0.23
C ALA A 124 11.07 14.39 -0.52
N HIS A 125 10.95 13.20 -1.13
CA HIS A 125 12.02 12.55 -1.90
C HIS A 125 11.81 12.64 -3.42
N SER A 126 10.75 13.32 -3.90
CA SER A 126 10.39 13.37 -5.32
C SER A 126 11.44 14.03 -6.21
N GLY A 127 12.30 14.88 -5.65
CA GLY A 127 13.41 15.50 -6.37
C GLY A 127 14.69 14.65 -6.43
N GLN A 128 14.72 13.50 -5.75
CA GLN A 128 15.88 12.58 -5.82
C GLN A 128 15.84 11.80 -7.12
N THR A 129 17.04 11.46 -7.63
CA THR A 129 17.18 10.71 -8.89
C THR A 129 17.79 9.33 -8.68
N ASN A 130 17.46 8.41 -9.58
CA ASN A 130 18.11 7.12 -9.71
C ASN A 130 19.40 7.23 -10.56
N ASP A 131 20.13 6.12 -10.75
CA ASP A 131 21.39 6.07 -11.51
C ASP A 131 21.23 6.44 -13.00
N LYS A 132 20.00 6.52 -13.52
CA LYS A 132 19.69 6.94 -14.88
C LYS A 132 19.33 8.42 -15.00
N GLY A 133 19.40 9.19 -13.90
CA GLY A 133 18.97 10.58 -13.83
C GLY A 133 17.44 10.77 -13.87
N GLN A 134 16.65 9.71 -13.68
CA GLN A 134 15.20 9.79 -13.56
C GLN A 134 14.80 9.90 -12.09
N TYR A 135 13.60 10.37 -11.80
CA TYR A 135 13.09 10.42 -10.42
C TYR A 135 13.12 9.05 -9.75
N VAL A 136 13.46 9.02 -8.47
CA VAL A 136 13.79 7.80 -7.69
C VAL A 136 12.67 6.74 -7.65
N PHE A 137 11.43 7.14 -7.87
CA PHE A 137 10.28 6.22 -7.88
C PHE A 137 9.98 5.61 -9.25
N TYR A 138 10.66 6.05 -10.31
CA TYR A 138 10.48 5.46 -11.65
C TYR A 138 10.89 3.98 -11.64
N GLY A 139 10.09 3.15 -12.32
CA GLY A 139 10.31 1.71 -12.37
C GLY A 139 9.70 0.93 -11.19
N LYS A 140 8.86 1.58 -10.35
CA LYS A 140 8.15 0.96 -9.24
C LYS A 140 6.64 0.96 -9.50
N ALA A 141 5.92 0.01 -8.87
CA ALA A 141 4.46 -0.10 -8.94
C ALA A 141 3.80 0.36 -7.64
N GLY A 142 2.67 1.06 -7.75
CA GLY A 142 1.93 1.57 -6.60
C GLY A 142 0.49 1.08 -6.55
N GLY A 143 -0.01 0.78 -5.35
CA GLY A 143 -1.38 0.33 -5.08
C GLY A 143 -1.96 0.90 -3.79
N CYS A 144 -3.27 0.71 -3.60
CA CYS A 144 -4.01 1.23 -2.46
C CYS A 144 -5.03 0.23 -1.92
N ILE A 145 -5.13 0.13 -0.58
CA ILE A 145 -6.18 -0.64 0.12
C ILE A 145 -6.96 0.31 1.03
N VAL A 146 -8.29 0.28 0.93
CA VAL A 146 -9.17 1.20 1.65
C VAL A 146 -10.24 0.42 2.43
N THR A 147 -10.43 0.76 3.70
CA THR A 147 -11.52 0.19 4.52
C THR A 147 -12.28 1.28 5.24
N GLY A 148 -13.56 1.06 5.51
CA GLY A 148 -14.38 2.02 6.26
C GLY A 148 -15.80 1.56 6.48
N ASN A 149 -16.55 2.36 7.22
CA ASN A 149 -17.99 2.23 7.48
C ASN A 149 -18.72 3.50 7.02
N GLU A 150 -18.19 4.16 6.01
CA GLU A 150 -18.78 5.32 5.35
C GLU A 150 -18.33 5.37 3.89
N ASP A 151 -19.06 6.10 3.07
CA ASP A 151 -18.78 6.20 1.63
C ASP A 151 -17.40 6.82 1.34
N GLY A 152 -16.79 6.44 0.22
CA GLY A 152 -15.58 7.12 -0.23
C GLY A 152 -14.42 6.27 -0.70
N ILE A 153 -14.54 4.93 -0.84
CA ILE A 153 -13.42 4.08 -1.33
C ILE A 153 -12.76 4.69 -2.56
N LYS A 154 -13.56 5.00 -3.59
CA LYS A 154 -13.01 5.49 -4.87
C LYS A 154 -12.47 6.92 -4.79
N ALA A 155 -13.02 7.76 -3.93
CA ALA A 155 -12.48 9.08 -3.66
C ALA A 155 -11.10 8.99 -3.00
N VAL A 156 -10.96 8.18 -1.97
CA VAL A 156 -9.70 7.92 -1.26
C VAL A 156 -8.68 7.26 -2.17
N ALA A 157 -9.07 6.19 -2.88
CA ALA A 157 -8.18 5.47 -3.79
C ALA A 157 -7.64 6.42 -4.88
N ARG A 158 -8.49 7.26 -5.49
CA ARG A 158 -8.07 8.27 -6.46
C ARG A 158 -7.00 9.20 -5.89
N THR A 159 -7.17 9.68 -4.67
CA THR A 159 -6.21 10.57 -4.03
C THR A 159 -4.88 9.89 -3.80
N VAL A 160 -4.88 8.68 -3.25
CA VAL A 160 -3.66 7.92 -2.96
C VAL A 160 -2.94 7.53 -4.26
N LEU A 161 -3.66 6.94 -5.23
CA LEU A 161 -3.08 6.49 -6.49
C LEU A 161 -2.55 7.65 -7.33
N TYR A 162 -3.27 8.79 -7.39
CA TYR A 162 -2.78 9.99 -8.06
C TYR A 162 -1.50 10.51 -7.40
N SER A 163 -1.45 10.55 -6.06
CA SER A 163 -0.25 10.98 -5.33
C SER A 163 0.97 10.11 -5.64
N LEU A 164 0.78 8.79 -5.68
CA LEU A 164 1.84 7.84 -6.05
C LEU A 164 2.27 8.03 -7.51
N GLN A 165 1.32 8.16 -8.43
CA GLN A 165 1.60 8.40 -9.84
C GLN A 165 2.36 9.71 -10.04
N HIS A 166 1.95 10.78 -9.34
CA HIS A 166 2.58 12.10 -9.44
C HIS A 166 4.07 12.08 -9.06
N VAL A 167 4.45 11.30 -8.04
CA VAL A 167 5.86 11.18 -7.64
C VAL A 167 6.66 10.19 -8.47
N GLY A 168 6.02 9.41 -9.36
CA GLY A 168 6.72 8.56 -10.35
C GLY A 168 6.44 7.07 -10.28
N TYR A 169 5.54 6.60 -9.40
CA TYR A 169 5.12 5.20 -9.44
C TYR A 169 4.26 4.91 -10.67
N THR A 170 4.45 3.74 -11.26
CA THR A 170 3.51 3.19 -12.25
C THR A 170 2.28 2.64 -11.53
N ILE A 171 1.09 3.06 -11.96
CA ILE A 171 -0.18 2.58 -11.44
C ILE A 171 -0.77 1.56 -12.44
N PRO A 172 -0.73 0.27 -12.13
CA PRO A 172 -1.31 -0.75 -13.02
C PRO A 172 -2.84 -0.71 -13.02
N PRO A 173 -3.50 -1.42 -13.96
CA PRO A 173 -4.95 -1.60 -13.90
C PRO A 173 -5.39 -2.19 -12.56
N GLN A 174 -6.55 -1.74 -12.05
CA GLN A 174 -7.14 -2.22 -10.79
C GLN A 174 -6.17 -2.17 -9.60
N ALA A 175 -5.40 -1.09 -9.50
CA ALA A 175 -4.40 -0.89 -8.45
C ALA A 175 -5.00 -0.55 -7.08
N ASP A 176 -6.32 -0.59 -6.94
CA ASP A 176 -7.02 -0.39 -5.67
C ASP A 176 -7.93 -1.56 -5.31
N CYS A 177 -8.03 -1.80 -4.01
CA CYS A 177 -9.03 -2.67 -3.42
C CYS A 177 -9.60 -2.01 -2.17
N GLY A 178 -10.86 -2.30 -1.85
CA GLY A 178 -11.43 -1.81 -0.61
C GLY A 178 -12.70 -2.55 -0.20
N TRP A 179 -13.09 -2.31 1.04
CA TRP A 179 -14.34 -2.80 1.63
C TRP A 179 -14.99 -1.70 2.47
N ILE A 180 -16.30 -1.56 2.32
CA ILE A 180 -17.13 -0.69 3.15
C ILE A 180 -18.15 -1.54 3.88
N GLY A 181 -18.23 -1.38 5.20
CA GLY A 181 -19.33 -1.87 6.01
C GLY A 181 -20.55 -0.96 5.94
N GLU A 182 -21.60 -1.36 6.65
CA GLU A 182 -22.78 -0.52 6.85
C GLU A 182 -22.38 0.80 7.53
N ALA A 183 -22.92 1.90 7.02
CA ALA A 183 -22.60 3.23 7.53
C ALA A 183 -23.06 3.40 8.99
N GLY A 184 -22.20 4.02 9.80
CA GLY A 184 -22.45 4.23 11.22
C GLY A 184 -21.77 3.18 12.10
N PRO A 185 -22.41 2.68 13.18
CA PRO A 185 -21.79 1.76 14.14
C PRO A 185 -21.77 0.29 13.68
N GLY A 186 -21.95 0.03 12.39
CA GLY A 186 -21.90 -1.33 11.83
C GLY A 186 -20.53 -1.99 12.01
N PRO A 187 -20.44 -3.33 11.80
CA PRO A 187 -19.20 -4.05 11.94
C PRO A 187 -18.17 -3.56 10.92
N SER A 188 -16.92 -3.49 11.34
CA SER A 188 -15.78 -3.19 10.47
C SER A 188 -15.20 -4.47 9.87
N TYR A 189 -14.38 -4.34 8.82
CA TYR A 189 -13.80 -5.51 8.14
C TYR A 189 -13.07 -6.45 9.08
N GLY A 190 -13.51 -7.70 9.14
CA GLY A 190 -12.97 -8.74 10.00
C GLY A 190 -13.54 -8.79 11.41
N ASP A 191 -14.49 -7.94 11.80
CA ASP A 191 -15.20 -8.07 13.07
C ASP A 191 -16.00 -9.37 13.11
N ALA A 192 -16.08 -9.97 14.30
CA ALA A 192 -16.91 -11.15 14.52
C ALA A 192 -18.40 -10.78 14.44
N LEU A 193 -19.17 -11.58 13.74
CA LEU A 193 -20.63 -11.47 13.64
C LEU A 193 -21.32 -12.51 14.55
N ASP A 194 -22.60 -12.30 14.85
CA ASP A 194 -23.38 -13.15 15.76
C ASP A 194 -23.53 -14.60 15.27
N ASP A 195 -23.44 -14.80 13.96
CA ASP A 195 -23.48 -16.13 13.31
C ASP A 195 -22.14 -16.87 13.30
N GLY A 196 -21.11 -16.28 13.91
CA GLY A 196 -19.76 -16.81 13.96
C GLY A 196 -18.91 -16.53 12.73
N SER A 197 -19.45 -15.87 11.71
CA SER A 197 -18.71 -15.38 10.55
C SER A 197 -17.93 -14.08 10.86
N ARG A 198 -17.27 -13.52 9.85
CA ARG A 198 -16.56 -12.25 9.99
C ARG A 198 -16.98 -11.29 8.88
N ALA A 199 -17.23 -10.04 9.26
CA ALA A 199 -17.68 -8.99 8.36
C ALA A 199 -16.74 -8.82 7.17
N GLY A 200 -17.29 -8.91 5.97
CA GLY A 200 -16.59 -8.70 4.70
C GLY A 200 -15.77 -9.89 4.20
N PHE A 201 -15.62 -10.99 4.97
CA PHE A 201 -14.81 -12.14 4.53
C PHE A 201 -15.45 -12.95 3.41
N ASP A 202 -16.76 -12.90 3.29
CA ASP A 202 -17.56 -13.52 2.23
C ASP A 202 -17.82 -12.61 1.02
N ASN A 203 -17.27 -11.38 1.04
CA ASN A 203 -17.47 -10.41 -0.04
C ASN A 203 -16.62 -10.77 -1.27
N ASP A 204 -17.24 -11.44 -2.25
CA ASP A 204 -16.58 -11.89 -3.48
C ASP A 204 -16.02 -10.73 -4.33
N PHE A 205 -16.69 -9.56 -4.31
CA PHE A 205 -16.20 -8.39 -5.04
C PHE A 205 -14.88 -7.87 -4.45
N THR A 206 -14.80 -7.70 -3.13
CA THR A 206 -13.56 -7.30 -2.44
C THR A 206 -12.45 -8.32 -2.70
N ARG A 207 -12.77 -9.61 -2.56
CA ARG A 207 -11.81 -10.71 -2.74
C ARG A 207 -11.26 -10.76 -4.17
N THR A 208 -12.14 -10.62 -5.17
CA THR A 208 -11.77 -10.62 -6.59
C THR A 208 -10.87 -9.42 -6.91
N ASN A 209 -11.25 -8.22 -6.46
CA ASN A 209 -10.47 -7.01 -6.69
C ASN A 209 -9.11 -7.05 -5.98
N LEU A 210 -9.05 -7.56 -4.74
CA LEU A 210 -7.80 -7.73 -4.02
C LEU A 210 -6.85 -8.66 -4.79
N THR A 211 -7.38 -9.78 -5.27
CA THR A 211 -6.60 -10.74 -6.07
C THR A 211 -6.07 -10.10 -7.35
N ALA A 212 -6.91 -9.41 -8.10
CA ALA A 212 -6.51 -8.72 -9.34
C ALA A 212 -5.46 -7.64 -9.06
N MET A 213 -5.64 -6.83 -8.01
CA MET A 213 -4.67 -5.82 -7.59
C MET A 213 -3.30 -6.44 -7.31
N CYS A 214 -3.24 -7.50 -6.50
CA CYS A 214 -1.98 -8.15 -6.14
C CYS A 214 -1.24 -8.69 -7.38
N TRP A 215 -1.94 -9.42 -8.25
CA TRP A 215 -1.32 -9.97 -9.46
C TRP A 215 -0.88 -8.89 -10.45
N ASN A 216 -1.69 -7.85 -10.65
CA ASN A 216 -1.30 -6.74 -11.51
C ASN A 216 -0.06 -6.01 -10.98
N LEU A 217 0.02 -5.74 -9.68
CA LEU A 217 1.19 -5.11 -9.06
C LEU A 217 2.44 -5.97 -9.23
N MET A 218 2.36 -7.28 -8.98
CA MET A 218 3.48 -8.20 -9.15
C MET A 218 3.96 -8.28 -10.60
N HIS A 219 3.04 -8.44 -11.56
CA HIS A 219 3.40 -8.51 -12.97
C HIS A 219 3.98 -7.21 -13.50
N PHE A 220 3.41 -6.06 -13.15
CA PHE A 220 3.98 -4.77 -13.56
C PHE A 220 5.35 -4.52 -12.95
N ALA A 221 5.53 -4.80 -11.65
CA ALA A 221 6.84 -4.69 -11.02
C ALA A 221 7.86 -5.63 -11.68
N ARG A 222 7.47 -6.86 -12.05
CA ARG A 222 8.31 -7.80 -12.77
C ARG A 222 8.71 -7.26 -14.15
N MET A 223 7.74 -6.83 -14.96
CA MET A 223 8.00 -6.26 -16.29
C MET A 223 8.92 -5.04 -16.21
N LEU A 224 8.71 -4.14 -15.25
CA LEU A 224 9.57 -2.97 -15.05
C LEU A 224 10.98 -3.40 -14.66
N LYS A 225 11.12 -4.34 -13.74
CA LYS A 225 12.44 -4.82 -13.31
C LYS A 225 13.19 -5.52 -14.42
N ASP A 226 12.54 -6.38 -15.21
CA ASP A 226 13.15 -7.10 -16.35
C ASP A 226 13.66 -6.15 -17.43
N ARG A 227 13.00 -5.00 -17.60
CA ARG A 227 13.41 -3.95 -18.53
C ARG A 227 14.38 -2.95 -17.92
N GLY A 228 14.79 -3.14 -16.66
CA GLY A 228 15.60 -2.18 -15.93
C GLY A 228 14.89 -0.85 -15.66
N GLY A 229 13.56 -0.86 -15.49
CA GLY A 229 12.70 0.29 -15.29
C GLY A 229 12.22 0.94 -16.60
N ILE A 230 11.80 2.19 -16.51
CA ILE A 230 11.40 3.00 -17.67
C ILE A 230 12.66 3.42 -18.44
N PRO A 231 12.68 3.36 -19.80
CA PRO A 231 13.82 3.86 -20.57
C PRO A 231 14.08 5.35 -20.30
N ALA A 232 15.34 5.70 -20.11
CA ALA A 232 15.75 7.08 -19.78
C ALA A 232 16.01 7.89 -21.07
N HIS A 233 14.93 8.37 -21.68
CA HIS A 233 14.99 9.24 -22.85
C HIS A 233 13.86 10.26 -22.82
N GLY A 234 14.18 11.56 -22.67
CA GLY A 234 13.20 12.64 -22.60
C GLY A 234 12.41 12.72 -21.28
N ASN A 235 12.80 11.94 -20.26
CA ASN A 235 12.14 11.82 -18.95
C ASN A 235 13.15 11.76 -17.78
N THR A 236 14.29 12.37 -17.96
CA THR A 236 15.27 12.63 -16.89
C THR A 236 14.96 13.96 -16.19
N ALA A 237 15.39 14.10 -14.93
CA ALA A 237 15.22 15.31 -14.13
C ALA A 237 16.09 16.48 -14.67
#